data_492fc7977b8cbd3e1642874e73e4e5b3
#
_entry.id   492fc7977b8cbd3e1642874e73e4e5b3
#
_cell.length_a   1.000
_cell.length_b   1.000
_cell.length_c   1.000
_cell.angle_alpha   90.00
_cell.angle_beta   90.00
_cell.angle_gamma   90.00
#
_symmetry.space_group_name_H-M   'P 1'
#
loop_
_entity.id
_entity.type
_entity.pdbx_description
1 polymer ?
#
loop_
_entity_poly.entity_id
_entity_poly.type
_entity_poly.pdbx_seq_one_letter_code
_entity_poly.pdbx_strand_id
1 'polypeptide(L)'
;MTLKLRWLLPAALSLFSIALPAKADTLTSWHFDARENQLNLTTDSGVQPEVKLIANPTRLVIDLPGIVLEYPESPQSYNSAIQQIRVGQFDTETTRLVIQLTPGYKLDPQKVRVIRESATRWSFQLPNPEQIAGNEFFQPTPITQIEQKAGQVPLTASSANPRNYAADLGMSTGSEMSAIKPQIESAIEQYRSLSAGMFFLDLDTGNYLDIKGDRVFPAASTIKLPILIAFYQDVDAGKVSLDETLVMKSDLVASGSGTMQDEPDGTRFSIIETVDKMITISDNTATNMIIERLGGIAKLNERFRSWGLTDTRIRNWLGDFQGTNTTSSVDMVKLLAMLSRDKLVSESSREQALELLRHTTTRTLLPSGLGPGAVIADKTGDIGFVVGDAGIIDMPNGKRYLAAIFVKRPYNDPIVREFVRRISRIVYNYLEIGV
;
A
#
# COMPACT_ATOMS: atom_id res chain seq x y z
N MET A 1 -84.65 -10.35 29.03
CA MET A 1 -83.80 -11.03 28.03
C MET A 1 -83.14 -9.92 27.22
N THR A 2 -81.94 -9.49 27.66
CA THR A 2 -81.21 -8.38 27.06
C THR A 2 -79.88 -8.87 26.58
N LEU A 3 -79.69 -8.92 25.23
CA LEU A 3 -78.45 -9.24 24.55
C LEU A 3 -77.47 -8.06 24.67
N LYS A 4 -76.29 -8.34 25.26
CA LYS A 4 -75.15 -7.42 25.24
C LYS A 4 -74.27 -7.68 24.03
N LEU A 5 -74.26 -6.75 23.09
CA LEU A 5 -73.37 -6.71 21.90
C LEU A 5 -71.97 -6.26 22.36
N ARG A 6 -70.95 -7.15 22.25
CA ARG A 6 -69.52 -6.81 22.48
C ARG A 6 -68.90 -6.29 21.19
N TRP A 7 -68.44 -5.05 21.23
CA TRP A 7 -67.61 -4.46 20.17
C TRP A 7 -66.19 -4.98 20.29
N LEU A 8 -65.69 -5.61 19.24
CA LEU A 8 -64.27 -5.94 19.03
C LEU A 8 -63.62 -4.79 18.28
N LEU A 9 -62.70 -4.08 18.92
CA LEU A 9 -61.79 -3.12 18.30
C LEU A 9 -60.65 -3.90 17.63
N PRO A 10 -60.28 -3.63 16.36
CA PRO A 10 -59.09 -4.16 15.78
C PRO A 10 -57.85 -3.41 16.32
N ALA A 11 -56.92 -4.16 16.91
CA ALA A 11 -55.59 -3.64 17.25
C ALA A 11 -54.79 -3.40 15.97
N ALA A 12 -54.57 -2.11 15.70
CA ALA A 12 -53.64 -1.69 14.64
C ALA A 12 -52.21 -1.98 15.11
N LEU A 13 -51.56 -2.98 14.51
CA LEU A 13 -50.16 -3.27 14.71
C LEU A 13 -49.34 -2.23 13.94
N SER A 14 -48.85 -1.20 14.63
CA SER A 14 -47.91 -0.23 14.05
C SER A 14 -46.54 -0.92 13.87
N LEU A 15 -46.19 -1.28 12.65
CA LEU A 15 -44.86 -1.65 12.29
C LEU A 15 -43.97 -0.41 12.39
N PHE A 16 -43.26 -0.27 13.49
CA PHE A 16 -42.09 0.62 13.57
C PHE A 16 -40.98 0.08 12.68
N SER A 17 -40.87 0.61 11.48
CA SER A 17 -39.68 0.42 10.66
C SER A 17 -38.53 1.15 11.34
N ILE A 18 -37.65 0.43 12.03
CA ILE A 18 -36.36 0.95 12.49
C ILE A 18 -35.56 1.20 11.23
N ALA A 19 -35.53 2.42 10.73
CA ALA A 19 -34.57 2.84 9.73
C ALA A 19 -33.17 2.73 10.37
N LEU A 20 -32.38 1.77 9.89
CA LEU A 20 -30.97 1.75 10.21
C LEU A 20 -30.37 3.08 9.73
N PRO A 21 -29.50 3.74 10.52
CA PRO A 21 -28.86 4.96 10.07
C PRO A 21 -28.16 4.68 8.75
N ALA A 22 -28.46 5.47 7.73
CA ALA A 22 -27.74 5.40 6.46
C ALA A 22 -26.25 5.61 6.77
N LYS A 23 -25.40 4.70 6.30
CA LYS A 23 -23.95 4.87 6.43
C LYS A 23 -23.60 6.15 5.68
N ALA A 24 -22.93 7.09 6.35
CA ALA A 24 -22.46 8.30 5.71
C ALA A 24 -21.45 7.94 4.60
N ASP A 25 -21.54 8.63 3.47
CA ASP A 25 -20.62 8.43 2.35
C ASP A 25 -19.23 8.96 2.70
N THR A 26 -18.18 8.29 2.25
CA THR A 26 -16.82 8.55 2.74
C THR A 26 -15.83 8.88 1.63
N LEU A 27 -14.79 9.68 1.98
CA LEU A 27 -13.59 9.83 1.16
C LEU A 27 -12.75 8.56 1.30
N THR A 28 -12.71 7.74 0.22
CA THR A 28 -12.03 6.43 0.26
C THR A 28 -10.55 6.52 -0.04
N SER A 29 -10.12 7.52 -0.81
CA SER A 29 -8.69 7.78 -1.06
C SER A 29 -8.47 9.14 -1.70
N TRP A 30 -7.30 9.70 -1.46
CA TRP A 30 -6.76 10.82 -2.22
C TRP A 30 -5.26 10.66 -2.42
N HIS A 31 -4.74 11.26 -3.49
CA HIS A 31 -3.32 11.21 -3.82
C HIS A 31 -2.92 12.45 -4.60
N PHE A 32 -1.81 13.08 -4.22
CA PHE A 32 -1.22 14.18 -4.95
C PHE A 32 0.06 13.73 -5.65
N ASP A 33 0.06 13.80 -6.99
CA ASP A 33 1.26 13.61 -7.79
C ASP A 33 1.99 14.96 -7.94
N ALA A 34 3.12 15.10 -7.23
CA ALA A 34 3.89 16.33 -7.24
C ALA A 34 4.63 16.60 -8.58
N ARG A 35 4.79 15.58 -9.45
CA ARG A 35 5.43 15.75 -10.77
C ARG A 35 4.46 16.31 -11.77
N GLU A 36 3.24 15.82 -11.71
CA GLU A 36 2.16 16.24 -12.57
C GLU A 36 1.37 17.43 -11.97
N ASN A 37 1.67 17.85 -10.73
CA ASN A 37 0.87 18.79 -9.95
C ASN A 37 -0.63 18.40 -9.96
N GLN A 38 -0.94 17.12 -9.79
CA GLN A 38 -2.28 16.58 -9.88
C GLN A 38 -2.75 15.95 -8.58
N LEU A 39 -3.89 16.40 -8.06
CA LEU A 39 -4.59 15.74 -6.97
C LEU A 39 -5.68 14.82 -7.54
N ASN A 40 -5.66 13.57 -7.13
CA ASN A 40 -6.69 12.58 -7.44
C ASN A 40 -7.43 12.21 -6.16
N LEU A 41 -8.76 12.08 -6.22
CA LEU A 41 -9.57 11.61 -5.10
C LEU A 41 -10.64 10.61 -5.55
N THR A 42 -11.01 9.75 -4.62
CA THR A 42 -12.07 8.75 -4.80
C THR A 42 -12.99 8.75 -3.58
N THR A 43 -14.28 8.70 -3.81
CA THR A 43 -15.32 8.58 -2.79
C THR A 43 -16.07 7.26 -2.99
N ASP A 44 -16.77 6.77 -1.98
CA ASP A 44 -17.60 5.55 -2.10
C ASP A 44 -18.96 5.83 -2.77
N SER A 45 -19.41 7.08 -2.77
CA SER A 45 -20.59 7.55 -3.50
C SER A 45 -20.29 8.74 -4.40
N GLY A 46 -21.25 9.10 -5.25
CA GLY A 46 -21.12 10.25 -6.15
C GLY A 46 -21.11 11.58 -5.38
N VAL A 47 -20.11 12.42 -5.64
CA VAL A 47 -19.97 13.75 -5.08
C VAL A 47 -19.76 14.78 -6.17
N GLN A 48 -20.19 16.02 -5.93
CA GLN A 48 -19.84 17.19 -6.74
C GLN A 48 -18.90 18.08 -5.90
N PRO A 49 -17.58 18.09 -6.15
CA PRO A 49 -16.66 18.93 -5.39
C PRO A 49 -16.91 20.41 -5.60
N GLU A 50 -16.80 21.19 -4.53
CA GLU A 50 -16.75 22.64 -4.57
C GLU A 50 -15.31 23.11 -4.43
N VAL A 51 -14.84 23.93 -5.38
CA VAL A 51 -13.43 24.32 -5.44
C VAL A 51 -13.28 25.83 -5.29
N LYS A 52 -12.44 26.26 -4.37
CA LYS A 52 -12.18 27.69 -4.06
C LYS A 52 -10.68 27.94 -3.95
N LEU A 53 -10.23 29.07 -4.50
CA LEU A 53 -8.88 29.56 -4.28
C LEU A 53 -8.92 30.70 -3.26
N ILE A 54 -8.11 30.64 -2.22
CA ILE A 54 -8.00 31.64 -1.14
C ILE A 54 -6.60 32.23 -1.16
N ALA A 55 -6.50 33.54 -1.06
CA ALA A 55 -5.22 34.26 -1.01
C ALA A 55 -4.67 34.37 0.43
N ASN A 56 -3.36 34.63 0.55
CA ASN A 56 -2.63 35.01 1.76
C ASN A 56 -2.73 34.07 2.99
N PRO A 57 -2.06 32.91 3.01
CA PRO A 57 -1.31 32.32 1.91
C PRO A 57 -2.23 31.69 0.87
N THR A 58 -1.74 31.54 -0.35
CA THR A 58 -2.53 30.92 -1.43
C THR A 58 -2.88 29.48 -1.08
N ARG A 59 -4.19 29.17 -1.09
CA ARG A 59 -4.73 27.83 -0.78
C ARG A 59 -5.81 27.46 -1.78
N LEU A 60 -5.66 26.29 -2.39
CA LEU A 60 -6.77 25.65 -3.10
C LEU A 60 -7.56 24.83 -2.09
N VAL A 61 -8.83 25.16 -1.92
CA VAL A 61 -9.76 24.48 -1.00
C VAL A 61 -10.75 23.67 -1.85
N ILE A 62 -10.89 22.41 -1.54
CA ILE A 62 -11.80 21.47 -2.19
C ILE A 62 -12.73 20.91 -1.12
N ASP A 63 -14.00 21.27 -1.18
CA ASP A 63 -15.05 20.76 -0.32
C ASP A 63 -15.78 19.61 -1.00
N LEU A 64 -16.07 18.56 -0.29
CA LEU A 64 -16.79 17.37 -0.71
C LEU A 64 -18.10 17.27 0.11
N PRO A 65 -19.20 17.93 -0.29
CA PRO A 65 -20.48 17.88 0.41
C PRO A 65 -21.07 16.45 0.41
N GLY A 66 -21.64 16.03 1.53
CA GLY A 66 -22.19 14.68 1.71
C GLY A 66 -21.15 13.61 2.00
N ILE A 67 -19.85 13.97 2.00
CA ILE A 67 -18.73 13.03 2.23
C ILE A 67 -18.15 13.30 3.62
N VAL A 68 -18.06 12.26 4.44
CA VAL A 68 -17.41 12.34 5.74
C VAL A 68 -15.99 11.74 5.67
N LEU A 69 -15.13 12.24 6.53
CA LEU A 69 -13.81 11.70 6.73
C LEU A 69 -13.86 10.69 7.88
N GLU A 70 -13.68 9.43 7.57
CA GLU A 70 -13.79 8.37 8.57
C GLU A 70 -12.72 8.48 9.67
N TYR A 71 -11.53 9.01 9.32
CA TYR A 71 -10.42 9.22 10.25
C TYR A 71 -9.68 10.52 9.94
N PRO A 72 -9.28 11.29 10.99
CA PRO A 72 -8.46 12.48 10.78
C PRO A 72 -7.09 12.10 10.19
N GLU A 73 -6.65 12.86 9.19
CA GLU A 73 -5.36 12.65 8.54
C GLU A 73 -4.34 13.69 8.97
N SER A 74 -3.07 13.27 9.11
CA SER A 74 -1.97 14.19 9.34
C SER A 74 -1.65 14.98 8.07
N PRO A 75 -1.33 16.28 8.18
CA PRO A 75 -0.91 17.09 7.04
C PRO A 75 0.30 16.48 6.32
N GLN A 76 0.25 16.43 4.99
CA GLN A 76 1.39 16.02 4.18
C GLN A 76 2.18 17.26 3.76
N SER A 77 3.46 17.33 4.12
CA SER A 77 4.35 18.45 3.80
C SER A 77 5.18 18.17 2.54
N TYR A 78 5.35 19.19 1.73
CA TYR A 78 6.14 19.16 0.50
C TYR A 78 7.17 20.30 0.53
N ASN A 79 8.44 19.98 0.33
CA ASN A 79 9.51 20.99 0.29
C ASN A 79 9.61 21.62 -1.10
N SER A 80 8.52 22.21 -1.59
CA SER A 80 8.40 22.79 -2.93
C SER A 80 7.53 24.05 -2.88
N ALA A 81 7.09 24.52 -4.05
CA ALA A 81 6.10 25.61 -4.12
C ALA A 81 4.75 25.24 -3.49
N ILE A 82 4.44 23.95 -3.33
CA ILE A 82 3.37 23.47 -2.46
C ILE A 82 3.99 23.18 -1.10
N GLN A 83 3.49 23.83 -0.06
CA GLN A 83 3.96 23.66 1.30
C GLN A 83 3.40 22.43 1.96
N GLN A 84 2.08 22.26 1.89
CA GLN A 84 1.38 21.12 2.52
C GLN A 84 0.00 20.88 1.91
N ILE A 85 -0.46 19.64 2.06
CA ILE A 85 -1.85 19.26 1.79
C ILE A 85 -2.45 18.72 3.08
N ARG A 86 -3.66 19.16 3.38
CA ARG A 86 -4.42 18.76 4.57
C ARG A 86 -5.78 18.24 4.16
N VAL A 87 -6.22 17.19 4.83
CA VAL A 87 -7.58 16.65 4.71
C VAL A 87 -8.19 16.63 6.11
N GLY A 88 -9.42 17.05 6.22
CA GLY A 88 -10.10 17.09 7.51
C GLY A 88 -11.62 17.20 7.36
N GLN A 89 -12.34 16.81 8.40
CA GLN A 89 -13.78 17.05 8.51
C GLN A 89 -13.99 18.54 8.75
N PHE A 90 -14.72 19.21 7.84
CA PHE A 90 -15.00 20.64 7.93
C PHE A 90 -16.25 20.92 8.77
N ASP A 91 -17.28 20.13 8.56
CA ASP A 91 -18.53 20.11 9.34
C ASP A 91 -19.08 18.66 9.40
N THR A 92 -20.29 18.46 9.88
CA THR A 92 -20.88 17.12 10.06
C THR A 92 -21.06 16.34 8.77
N GLU A 93 -21.07 17.00 7.62
CA GLU A 93 -21.40 16.39 6.31
C GLU A 93 -20.41 16.74 5.20
N THR A 94 -19.32 17.47 5.51
CA THR A 94 -18.38 17.96 4.48
C THR A 94 -16.94 17.61 4.83
N THR A 95 -16.29 16.84 4.00
CA THR A 95 -14.82 16.66 4.02
C THR A 95 -14.16 17.77 3.22
N ARG A 96 -13.10 18.37 3.77
CA ARG A 96 -12.33 19.44 3.13
C ARG A 96 -10.88 19.03 2.89
N LEU A 97 -10.43 19.20 1.66
CA LEU A 97 -9.01 19.13 1.30
C LEU A 97 -8.47 20.55 1.07
N VAL A 98 -7.27 20.82 1.56
CA VAL A 98 -6.59 22.11 1.40
C VAL A 98 -5.18 21.92 0.88
N ILE A 99 -4.90 22.39 -0.32
CA ILE A 99 -3.54 22.49 -0.87
C ILE A 99 -3.04 23.88 -0.57
N GLN A 100 -2.06 24.01 0.32
CA GLN A 100 -1.46 25.28 0.72
C GLN A 100 -0.14 25.48 0.00
N LEU A 101 0.02 26.63 -0.64
CA LEU A 101 1.29 27.02 -1.25
C LEU A 101 2.27 27.59 -0.22
N THR A 102 3.54 27.47 -0.51
CA THR A 102 4.61 28.20 0.18
C THR A 102 4.36 29.71 0.04
N PRO A 103 4.54 30.51 1.13
CA PRO A 103 4.39 31.96 1.04
C PRO A 103 5.22 32.55 -0.11
N GLY A 104 4.64 33.49 -0.86
CA GLY A 104 5.28 34.07 -2.05
C GLY A 104 4.97 33.33 -3.35
N TYR A 105 4.15 32.29 -3.32
CA TYR A 105 3.66 31.61 -4.53
C TYR A 105 2.16 31.83 -4.75
N LYS A 106 1.74 31.86 -6.00
CA LYS A 106 0.34 31.95 -6.45
C LYS A 106 0.00 30.86 -7.46
N LEU A 107 -1.28 30.53 -7.60
CA LEU A 107 -1.83 29.75 -8.70
C LEU A 107 -2.71 30.64 -9.57
N ASP A 108 -2.65 30.44 -10.86
CA ASP A 108 -3.62 31.01 -11.79
C ASP A 108 -4.93 30.20 -11.71
N PRO A 109 -6.03 30.77 -11.19
CA PRO A 109 -7.27 30.05 -11.00
C PRO A 109 -7.90 29.61 -12.31
N GLN A 110 -7.62 30.29 -13.43
CA GLN A 110 -8.16 29.94 -14.75
C GLN A 110 -7.47 28.72 -15.37
N LYS A 111 -6.29 28.36 -14.87
CA LYS A 111 -5.53 27.19 -15.31
C LYS A 111 -5.73 25.97 -14.40
N VAL A 112 -6.45 26.11 -13.30
CA VAL A 112 -6.84 24.95 -12.47
C VAL A 112 -7.95 24.19 -13.18
N ARG A 113 -7.71 22.91 -13.48
CA ARG A 113 -8.67 22.06 -14.17
C ARG A 113 -9.24 21.04 -13.20
N VAL A 114 -10.56 20.98 -13.12
CA VAL A 114 -11.30 19.99 -12.33
C VAL A 114 -11.86 18.96 -13.29
N ILE A 115 -11.38 17.74 -13.23
CA ILE A 115 -11.67 16.67 -14.19
C ILE A 115 -12.53 15.62 -13.48
N ARG A 116 -13.72 15.40 -13.97
CA ARG A 116 -14.58 14.30 -13.52
C ARG A 116 -14.24 13.04 -14.30
N GLU A 117 -13.65 12.06 -13.63
CA GLU A 117 -13.35 10.75 -14.24
C GLU A 117 -14.53 9.78 -14.11
N SER A 118 -15.27 9.84 -13.01
CA SER A 118 -16.53 9.11 -12.80
C SER A 118 -17.40 9.84 -11.77
N ALA A 119 -18.52 9.26 -11.36
CA ALA A 119 -19.34 9.82 -10.28
C ALA A 119 -18.56 9.91 -8.94
N THR A 120 -17.61 9.01 -8.74
CA THR A 120 -16.85 8.84 -7.49
C THR A 120 -15.36 9.15 -7.61
N ARG A 121 -14.87 9.51 -8.81
CA ARG A 121 -13.44 9.81 -9.02
C ARG A 121 -13.25 11.16 -9.68
N TRP A 122 -12.35 11.94 -9.10
CA TRP A 122 -12.04 13.29 -9.52
C TRP A 122 -10.55 13.54 -9.56
N SER A 123 -10.09 14.30 -10.54
CA SER A 123 -8.73 14.78 -10.67
C SER A 123 -8.71 16.30 -10.71
N PHE A 124 -7.77 16.91 -9.99
CA PHE A 124 -7.56 18.35 -9.93
C PHE A 124 -6.16 18.63 -10.44
N GLN A 125 -6.07 19.11 -11.69
CA GLN A 125 -4.81 19.49 -12.30
C GLN A 125 -4.47 20.92 -11.93
N LEU A 126 -3.36 21.12 -11.23
CA LEU A 126 -2.87 22.44 -10.85
C LEU A 126 -1.84 22.92 -11.89
N PRO A 127 -1.87 24.22 -12.29
CA PRO A 127 -0.76 24.80 -13.03
C PRO A 127 0.50 24.85 -12.15
N ASN A 128 1.66 25.02 -12.77
CA ASN A 128 2.88 25.27 -11.99
C ASN A 128 2.71 26.54 -11.16
N PRO A 129 2.97 26.49 -9.85
CA PRO A 129 2.90 27.68 -9.01
C PRO A 129 3.92 28.74 -9.47
N GLU A 130 3.48 30.00 -9.53
CA GLU A 130 4.30 31.14 -9.95
C GLU A 130 4.74 31.95 -8.72
N GLN A 131 5.99 32.44 -8.71
CA GLN A 131 6.42 33.37 -7.67
C GLN A 131 5.73 34.72 -7.84
N ILE A 132 5.29 35.33 -6.74
CA ILE A 132 4.70 36.65 -6.71
C ILE A 132 5.85 37.66 -6.78
N ALA A 133 5.92 38.41 -7.88
CA ALA A 133 6.92 39.50 -8.05
C ALA A 133 6.39 40.76 -7.39
N GLY A 134 7.02 41.18 -6.28
CA GLY A 134 6.72 42.48 -5.63
C GLY A 134 5.40 42.51 -4.81
N ASN A 135 4.84 43.71 -4.58
CA ASN A 135 3.63 43.96 -3.78
C ASN A 135 2.32 43.71 -4.53
N GLU A 136 2.21 42.69 -5.37
CA GLU A 136 0.94 42.34 -6.02
C GLU A 136 -0.03 41.68 -5.04
N PHE A 137 -1.19 42.33 -4.85
CA PHE A 137 -2.33 41.69 -4.16
C PHE A 137 -3.06 40.77 -5.14
N PHE A 138 -2.96 39.45 -4.91
CA PHE A 138 -3.69 38.46 -5.66
C PHE A 138 -5.15 38.38 -5.16
N GLN A 139 -6.14 38.62 -6.06
CA GLN A 139 -7.54 38.37 -5.79
C GLN A 139 -8.00 37.11 -6.54
N PRO A 140 -8.44 36.07 -5.83
CA PRO A 140 -8.87 34.83 -6.46
C PRO A 140 -10.23 34.98 -7.13
N THR A 141 -10.33 34.47 -8.36
CA THR A 141 -11.60 34.29 -9.11
C THR A 141 -12.13 32.88 -8.91
N PRO A 142 -13.46 32.66 -8.98
CA PRO A 142 -14.04 31.30 -8.89
C PRO A 142 -13.53 30.38 -9.99
N ILE A 143 -13.28 29.11 -9.65
CA ILE A 143 -12.93 28.06 -10.60
C ILE A 143 -14.24 27.46 -11.13
N THR A 144 -14.53 27.64 -12.43
CA THR A 144 -15.81 27.29 -13.02
C THR A 144 -15.76 26.18 -14.09
N GLN A 145 -14.58 25.67 -14.43
CA GLN A 145 -14.45 24.67 -15.48
C GLN A 145 -14.32 23.25 -14.93
N ILE A 146 -15.31 22.39 -15.25
CA ILE A 146 -15.29 20.96 -14.98
C ILE A 146 -15.26 20.23 -16.33
N GLU A 147 -14.21 19.47 -16.56
CA GLU A 147 -14.04 18.66 -17.77
C GLU A 147 -14.46 17.21 -17.50
N GLN A 148 -15.21 16.61 -18.41
CA GLN A 148 -15.45 15.16 -18.43
C GLN A 148 -14.42 14.50 -19.35
N LYS A 149 -13.71 13.53 -18.83
CA LYS A 149 -12.79 12.72 -19.63
C LYS A 149 -13.61 11.79 -20.50
N ALA A 150 -13.70 12.10 -21.80
CA ALA A 150 -14.32 11.23 -22.78
C ALA A 150 -13.44 9.99 -22.99
N GLY A 151 -13.99 8.81 -22.76
CA GLY A 151 -13.36 7.54 -23.10
C GLY A 151 -13.01 6.69 -21.88
N GLN A 152 -14.00 5.93 -21.42
CA GLN A 152 -13.68 4.68 -20.75
C GLN A 152 -12.98 3.77 -21.77
N VAL A 153 -11.67 3.57 -21.58
CA VAL A 153 -11.07 2.33 -22.09
C VAL A 153 -11.71 1.22 -21.25
N PRO A 154 -12.44 0.28 -21.84
CA PRO A 154 -12.90 -0.87 -21.10
C PRO A 154 -11.65 -1.51 -20.49
N LEU A 155 -11.65 -1.71 -19.18
CA LEU A 155 -10.81 -2.72 -18.57
C LEU A 155 -11.28 -4.05 -19.17
N THR A 156 -10.75 -4.39 -20.34
CA THR A 156 -10.76 -5.76 -20.80
C THR A 156 -10.05 -6.52 -19.68
N ALA A 157 -10.82 -7.31 -18.94
CA ALA A 157 -10.26 -8.38 -18.18
C ALA A 157 -9.34 -9.11 -19.17
N SER A 158 -8.04 -8.93 -19.02
CA SER A 158 -7.06 -9.76 -19.68
C SER A 158 -7.40 -11.16 -19.20
N SER A 159 -7.98 -11.97 -20.07
CA SER A 159 -7.97 -13.41 -19.92
C SER A 159 -6.50 -13.79 -20.04
N ALA A 160 -5.77 -13.65 -18.92
CA ALA A 160 -4.43 -14.11 -18.83
C ALA A 160 -4.45 -15.60 -19.12
N ASN A 161 -3.85 -16.00 -20.22
CA ASN A 161 -3.31 -17.35 -20.34
C ASN A 161 -2.67 -17.69 -19.00
N PRO A 162 -2.92 -18.87 -18.40
CA PRO A 162 -2.30 -19.25 -17.16
C PRO A 162 -0.79 -19.08 -17.35
N ARG A 163 -0.24 -18.01 -16.78
CA ARG A 163 1.21 -17.76 -16.79
C ARG A 163 1.83 -18.99 -16.14
N ASN A 164 2.75 -19.62 -16.83
CA ASN A 164 3.43 -20.79 -16.29
C ASN A 164 4.51 -20.32 -15.30
N TYR A 165 4.06 -19.79 -14.15
CA TYR A 165 4.91 -19.25 -13.09
C TYR A 165 6.00 -20.24 -12.67
N ALA A 166 5.69 -21.53 -12.69
CA ALA A 166 6.61 -22.58 -12.32
C ALA A 166 7.73 -22.72 -13.38
N ALA A 167 7.42 -22.61 -14.68
CA ALA A 167 8.43 -22.67 -15.72
C ALA A 167 9.42 -21.49 -15.65
N ASP A 168 8.95 -20.27 -15.37
CA ASP A 168 9.81 -19.10 -15.18
C ASP A 168 10.77 -19.27 -14.01
N LEU A 169 10.40 -20.09 -13.03
CA LEU A 169 11.22 -20.42 -11.87
C LEU A 169 12.05 -21.70 -12.05
N GLY A 170 11.91 -22.40 -13.19
CA GLY A 170 12.53 -23.71 -13.44
C GLY A 170 11.99 -24.80 -12.52
N MET A 171 10.71 -24.71 -12.16
CA MET A 171 9.96 -25.69 -11.38
C MET A 171 9.09 -26.54 -12.31
N SER A 172 8.75 -27.76 -11.87
CA SER A 172 7.62 -28.48 -12.46
C SER A 172 6.34 -27.68 -12.22
N THR A 173 5.53 -27.58 -13.27
CA THR A 173 4.24 -26.87 -13.20
C THR A 173 3.29 -27.68 -12.35
N GLY A 174 2.94 -27.17 -11.17
CA GLY A 174 1.89 -27.72 -10.32
C GLY A 174 0.49 -27.29 -10.77
N SER A 175 -0.52 -27.72 -10.04
CA SER A 175 -1.91 -27.38 -10.26
C SER A 175 -2.36 -26.21 -9.37
N GLU A 176 -3.38 -25.49 -9.79
CA GLU A 176 -4.03 -24.50 -8.92
C GLU A 176 -4.68 -25.21 -7.72
N MET A 177 -4.53 -24.66 -6.51
CA MET A 177 -5.17 -25.14 -5.27
C MET A 177 -6.67 -24.83 -5.30
N SER A 178 -7.37 -25.37 -6.31
CA SER A 178 -8.78 -25.06 -6.59
C SER A 178 -9.73 -25.45 -5.46
N ALA A 179 -9.36 -26.46 -4.65
CA ALA A 179 -10.17 -26.94 -3.55
C ALA A 179 -10.43 -25.88 -2.44
N ILE A 180 -9.49 -24.95 -2.23
CA ILE A 180 -9.65 -23.88 -1.22
C ILE A 180 -10.18 -22.57 -1.81
N LYS A 181 -10.23 -22.45 -3.12
CA LYS A 181 -10.64 -21.20 -3.79
C LYS A 181 -12.02 -20.70 -3.35
N PRO A 182 -13.06 -21.54 -3.21
CA PRO A 182 -14.35 -21.10 -2.68
C PRO A 182 -14.30 -20.53 -1.27
N GLN A 183 -13.41 -21.06 -0.40
CA GLN A 183 -13.24 -20.54 0.97
C GLN A 183 -12.55 -19.18 0.95
N ILE A 184 -11.57 -18.98 0.06
CA ILE A 184 -10.89 -17.72 -0.15
C ILE A 184 -11.86 -16.67 -0.71
N GLU A 185 -12.65 -17.02 -1.72
CA GLU A 185 -13.66 -16.14 -2.33
C GLU A 185 -14.72 -15.72 -1.31
N SER A 186 -15.21 -16.66 -0.49
CA SER A 186 -16.13 -16.37 0.61
C SER A 186 -15.51 -15.41 1.64
N ALA A 187 -14.22 -15.56 1.95
CA ALA A 187 -13.52 -14.61 2.82
C ALA A 187 -13.44 -13.22 2.17
N ILE A 188 -13.13 -13.12 0.88
CA ILE A 188 -13.10 -11.85 0.15
C ILE A 188 -14.47 -11.17 0.15
N GLU A 189 -15.55 -11.93 -0.07
CA GLU A 189 -16.90 -11.40 -0.04
C GLU A 189 -17.33 -10.87 1.33
N GLN A 190 -16.86 -11.50 2.41
CA GLN A 190 -17.15 -11.05 3.77
C GLN A 190 -16.46 -9.72 4.09
N TYR A 191 -15.31 -9.43 3.48
CA TYR A 191 -14.52 -8.22 3.71
C TYR A 191 -14.54 -7.28 2.49
N ARG A 192 -15.74 -6.88 2.03
CA ARG A 192 -15.95 -6.13 0.77
C ARG A 192 -15.27 -4.76 0.73
N SER A 193 -14.96 -4.16 1.88
CA SER A 193 -14.19 -2.91 1.96
C SER A 193 -12.71 -3.09 1.60
N LEU A 194 -12.24 -4.34 1.55
CA LEU A 194 -10.86 -4.67 1.25
C LEU A 194 -10.70 -5.07 -0.22
N SER A 195 -9.55 -4.76 -0.79
CA SER A 195 -9.20 -5.15 -2.15
C SER A 195 -7.84 -5.81 -2.19
N ALA A 196 -7.86 -7.15 -2.26
CA ALA A 196 -6.67 -7.98 -2.14
C ALA A 196 -6.12 -8.45 -3.50
N GLY A 197 -4.80 -8.68 -3.51
CA GLY A 197 -4.10 -9.53 -4.47
C GLY A 197 -3.17 -10.46 -3.69
N MET A 198 -3.13 -11.74 -4.03
CA MET A 198 -2.33 -12.70 -3.30
C MET A 198 -1.84 -13.82 -4.21
N PHE A 199 -0.66 -14.33 -3.88
CA PHE A 199 -0.08 -15.48 -4.55
C PHE A 199 0.61 -16.38 -3.52
N PHE A 200 0.31 -17.68 -3.56
CA PHE A 200 0.93 -18.71 -2.73
C PHE A 200 1.49 -19.80 -3.61
N LEU A 201 2.64 -20.37 -3.23
CA LEU A 201 3.33 -21.39 -4.01
C LEU A 201 3.93 -22.44 -3.08
N ASP A 202 3.47 -23.69 -3.20
CA ASP A 202 4.10 -24.86 -2.58
C ASP A 202 5.39 -25.19 -3.35
N LEU A 203 6.54 -25.15 -2.68
CA LEU A 203 7.85 -25.36 -3.33
C LEU A 203 8.12 -26.82 -3.66
N ASP A 204 7.45 -27.76 -3.01
CA ASP A 204 7.64 -29.20 -3.21
C ASP A 204 6.88 -29.68 -4.44
N THR A 205 5.63 -29.25 -4.58
CA THR A 205 4.73 -29.72 -5.64
C THR A 205 4.60 -28.76 -6.83
N GLY A 206 4.94 -27.49 -6.61
CA GLY A 206 4.66 -26.39 -7.56
C GLY A 206 3.18 -25.99 -7.59
N ASN A 207 2.34 -26.52 -6.72
CA ASN A 207 0.94 -26.12 -6.62
C ASN A 207 0.83 -24.68 -6.13
N TYR A 208 -0.13 -23.93 -6.69
CA TYR A 208 -0.25 -22.51 -6.41
C TYR A 208 -1.70 -22.07 -6.17
N LEU A 209 -1.86 -20.96 -5.47
CA LEU A 209 -3.11 -20.20 -5.39
C LEU A 209 -2.85 -18.79 -5.92
N ASP A 210 -3.57 -18.41 -6.97
CA ASP A 210 -3.52 -17.08 -7.56
C ASP A 210 -4.88 -16.38 -7.44
N ILE A 211 -4.91 -15.27 -6.71
CA ILE A 211 -6.07 -14.36 -6.64
C ILE A 211 -5.58 -12.96 -6.99
N LYS A 212 -5.64 -12.60 -8.26
CA LYS A 212 -5.16 -11.29 -8.73
C LYS A 212 -3.72 -11.02 -8.29
N GLY A 213 -2.87 -12.04 -8.30
CA GLY A 213 -1.51 -11.98 -7.80
C GLY A 213 -0.60 -11.06 -8.62
N ASP A 214 -0.92 -10.84 -9.90
CA ASP A 214 -0.25 -9.91 -10.82
C ASP A 214 -0.71 -8.45 -10.66
N ARG A 215 -1.70 -8.19 -9.79
CA ARG A 215 -2.12 -6.82 -9.52
C ARG A 215 -1.01 -6.02 -8.85
N VAL A 216 -0.76 -4.83 -9.38
CA VAL A 216 0.24 -3.91 -8.82
C VAL A 216 -0.32 -3.19 -7.59
N PHE A 217 0.48 -3.20 -6.52
CA PHE A 217 0.20 -2.52 -5.27
C PHE A 217 1.35 -1.60 -4.88
N PRO A 218 1.11 -0.56 -4.07
CA PRO A 218 2.16 0.07 -3.28
C PRO A 218 2.90 -0.98 -2.47
N ALA A 219 4.23 -0.98 -2.59
CA ALA A 219 5.05 -1.99 -1.92
C ALA A 219 5.15 -1.78 -0.40
N ALA A 220 4.96 -0.53 0.05
CA ALA A 220 5.26 -0.16 1.42
C ALA A 220 6.65 -0.70 1.85
N SER A 221 6.82 -1.17 3.08
CA SER A 221 8.11 -1.71 3.54
C SER A 221 8.46 -3.10 3.01
N THR A 222 7.59 -3.77 2.25
CA THR A 222 7.98 -5.03 1.60
C THR A 222 9.04 -4.82 0.52
N ILE A 223 9.22 -3.59 0.01
CA ILE A 223 10.32 -3.23 -0.91
C ILE A 223 11.70 -3.47 -0.30
N LYS A 224 11.82 -3.57 1.00
CA LYS A 224 13.08 -3.87 1.72
C LYS A 224 13.56 -5.29 1.47
N LEU A 225 12.65 -6.20 1.10
CA LEU A 225 13.01 -7.58 0.75
C LEU A 225 13.93 -7.65 -0.49
N PRO A 226 13.59 -7.11 -1.66
CA PRO A 226 14.52 -7.08 -2.79
C PRO A 226 15.77 -6.24 -2.53
N ILE A 227 15.71 -5.20 -1.68
CA ILE A 227 16.89 -4.43 -1.28
C ILE A 227 17.85 -5.30 -0.45
N LEU A 228 17.34 -6.10 0.49
CA LEU A 228 18.14 -7.04 1.28
C LEU A 228 18.87 -8.05 0.39
N ILE A 229 18.19 -8.61 -0.61
CA ILE A 229 18.79 -9.56 -1.54
C ILE A 229 19.87 -8.88 -2.38
N ALA A 230 19.63 -7.64 -2.84
CA ALA A 230 20.62 -6.86 -3.56
C ALA A 230 21.86 -6.57 -2.71
N PHE A 231 21.68 -6.31 -1.41
CA PHE A 231 22.77 -6.14 -0.46
C PHE A 231 23.63 -7.38 -0.37
N TYR A 232 23.05 -8.56 -0.16
CA TYR A 232 23.82 -9.80 -0.06
C TYR A 232 24.46 -10.21 -1.38
N GLN A 233 23.88 -9.87 -2.53
CA GLN A 233 24.59 -10.05 -3.81
C GLN A 233 25.88 -9.23 -3.90
N ASP A 234 25.88 -8.01 -3.37
CA ASP A 234 27.08 -7.17 -3.35
C ASP A 234 28.09 -7.63 -2.29
N VAL A 235 27.65 -8.27 -1.20
CA VAL A 235 28.53 -8.98 -0.25
C VAL A 235 29.18 -10.16 -0.94
N ASP A 236 28.42 -11.04 -1.59
CA ASP A 236 28.94 -12.21 -2.31
C ASP A 236 29.91 -11.83 -3.45
N ALA A 237 29.68 -10.68 -4.08
CA ALA A 237 30.54 -10.15 -5.13
C ALA A 237 31.78 -9.40 -4.59
N GLY A 238 31.98 -9.32 -3.26
CA GLY A 238 33.08 -8.57 -2.63
C GLY A 238 33.00 -7.06 -2.82
N LYS A 239 31.86 -6.51 -3.25
CA LYS A 239 31.64 -5.08 -3.43
C LYS A 239 31.25 -4.37 -2.12
N VAL A 240 30.70 -5.11 -1.17
CA VAL A 240 30.34 -4.67 0.17
C VAL A 240 31.06 -5.56 1.17
N SER A 241 31.79 -4.95 2.13
CA SER A 241 32.34 -5.66 3.29
C SER A 241 31.37 -5.55 4.47
N LEU A 242 31.19 -6.63 5.21
CA LEU A 242 30.36 -6.63 6.42
C LEU A 242 31.00 -5.81 7.57
N ASP A 243 32.29 -5.47 7.47
CA ASP A 243 33.00 -4.61 8.43
C ASP A 243 32.84 -3.10 8.12
N GLU A 244 32.12 -2.75 7.04
CA GLU A 244 31.93 -1.35 6.70
C GLU A 244 31.16 -0.58 7.77
N THR A 245 31.48 0.70 7.87
CA THR A 245 30.74 1.68 8.67
C THR A 245 30.12 2.72 7.76
N LEU A 246 28.83 2.91 7.87
CA LEU A 246 28.07 3.94 7.15
C LEU A 246 27.92 5.19 8.00
N VAL A 247 27.93 6.35 7.37
CA VAL A 247 27.67 7.64 8.01
C VAL A 247 26.27 8.08 7.63
N MET A 248 25.41 8.30 8.61
CA MET A 248 24.08 8.85 8.39
C MET A 248 24.19 10.31 7.92
N LYS A 249 23.52 10.64 6.82
CA LYS A 249 23.46 11.98 6.26
C LYS A 249 22.05 12.52 6.38
N SER A 250 21.91 13.81 6.62
CA SER A 250 20.62 14.47 6.80
C SER A 250 19.64 14.28 5.64
N ASP A 251 20.14 14.15 4.40
CA ASP A 251 19.33 13.92 3.20
C ASP A 251 18.81 12.48 3.08
N LEU A 252 19.33 11.54 3.87
CA LEU A 252 18.86 10.15 3.95
C LEU A 252 17.91 9.91 5.12
N VAL A 253 17.78 10.85 6.03
CA VAL A 253 16.87 10.73 7.19
C VAL A 253 15.43 10.69 6.71
N ALA A 254 14.68 9.69 7.18
CA ALA A 254 13.31 9.47 6.78
C ALA A 254 12.42 9.17 7.98
N SER A 255 11.30 9.87 8.07
CA SER A 255 10.30 9.66 9.13
C SER A 255 9.55 8.32 8.97
N GLY A 256 8.84 7.94 10.02
CA GLY A 256 8.01 6.75 10.09
C GLY A 256 8.66 5.62 10.89
N SER A 257 8.76 4.42 10.30
CA SER A 257 9.30 3.26 11.03
C SER A 257 10.80 3.40 11.29
N GLY A 258 11.21 2.92 12.46
CA GLY A 258 12.60 2.84 12.88
C GLY A 258 13.00 3.96 13.85
N THR A 259 14.25 3.91 14.33
CA THR A 259 14.81 4.78 15.37
C THR A 259 16.00 5.60 14.88
N MET A 260 16.59 5.27 13.73
CA MET A 260 17.79 5.99 13.25
C MET A 260 17.50 7.45 12.90
N GLN A 261 16.25 7.79 12.59
CA GLN A 261 15.80 9.17 12.36
C GLN A 261 15.97 10.08 13.60
N ASP A 262 16.09 9.51 14.79
CA ASP A 262 16.19 10.22 16.06
C ASP A 262 17.67 10.50 16.45
N GLU A 263 18.61 9.95 15.69
CA GLU A 263 20.04 10.10 15.93
C GLU A 263 20.58 11.37 15.23
N PRO A 264 21.65 11.99 15.78
CA PRO A 264 22.27 13.16 15.17
C PRO A 264 22.82 12.89 13.77
N ASP A 265 22.79 13.90 12.90
CA ASP A 265 23.47 13.88 11.60
C ASP A 265 24.96 13.55 11.79
N GLY A 266 25.52 12.73 10.88
CA GLY A 266 26.89 12.25 10.98
C GLY A 266 27.10 11.06 11.91
N THR A 267 26.05 10.55 12.58
CA THR A 267 26.15 9.31 13.39
C THR A 267 26.62 8.14 12.52
N ARG A 268 27.50 7.33 13.10
CA ARG A 268 28.11 6.19 12.40
C ARG A 268 27.49 4.88 12.87
N PHE A 269 27.09 4.05 11.92
CA PHE A 269 26.52 2.73 12.15
C PHE A 269 27.32 1.67 11.40
N SER A 270 27.50 0.49 11.97
CA SER A 270 28.00 -0.64 11.19
C SER A 270 26.98 -1.00 10.10
N ILE A 271 27.47 -1.51 8.96
CA ILE A 271 26.59 -1.90 7.87
C ILE A 271 25.65 -3.05 8.29
N ILE A 272 26.14 -3.96 9.16
CA ILE A 272 25.35 -5.06 9.74
C ILE A 272 24.20 -4.50 10.58
N GLU A 273 24.46 -3.56 11.49
CA GLU A 273 23.42 -2.91 12.28
C GLU A 273 22.41 -2.18 11.39
N THR A 274 22.88 -1.52 10.34
CA THR A 274 22.01 -0.81 9.42
C THR A 274 21.07 -1.77 8.68
N VAL A 275 21.57 -2.90 8.19
CA VAL A 275 20.76 -3.92 7.50
C VAL A 275 19.80 -4.61 8.50
N ASP A 276 20.26 -4.88 9.72
CA ASP A 276 19.41 -5.45 10.77
C ASP A 276 18.21 -4.53 11.05
N LYS A 277 18.46 -3.24 11.35
CA LYS A 277 17.39 -2.25 11.58
C LYS A 277 16.46 -2.09 10.37
N MET A 278 17.00 -2.10 9.14
CA MET A 278 16.21 -2.05 7.92
C MET A 278 15.15 -3.14 7.88
N ILE A 279 15.47 -4.35 8.31
CA ILE A 279 14.58 -5.52 8.20
C ILE A 279 13.77 -5.73 9.46
N THR A 280 14.41 -5.84 10.63
CA THR A 280 13.76 -6.29 11.87
C THR A 280 12.74 -5.28 12.40
N ILE A 281 13.08 -4.01 12.46
CA ILE A 281 12.20 -2.91 12.91
C ILE A 281 11.73 -2.04 11.74
N SER A 282 12.06 -2.44 10.50
CA SER A 282 11.63 -1.74 9.29
C SER A 282 12.09 -0.27 9.21
N ASP A 283 13.29 0.05 9.69
CA ASP A 283 13.83 1.42 9.74
C ASP A 283 13.97 2.03 8.34
N ASN A 284 13.37 3.21 8.14
CA ASN A 284 13.35 3.89 6.85
C ASN A 284 14.67 4.60 6.54
N THR A 285 15.29 5.21 7.55
CA THR A 285 16.61 5.85 7.42
C THR A 285 17.69 4.80 7.10
N ALA A 286 17.69 3.68 7.81
CA ALA A 286 18.55 2.54 7.49
C ALA A 286 18.38 2.08 6.03
N THR A 287 17.13 2.01 5.58
CA THR A 287 16.84 1.60 4.19
C THR A 287 17.46 2.58 3.18
N ASN A 288 17.31 3.87 3.41
CA ASN A 288 17.88 4.89 2.52
C ASN A 288 19.42 4.83 2.49
N MET A 289 20.05 4.62 3.64
CA MET A 289 21.50 4.43 3.72
C MET A 289 21.97 3.20 2.93
N ILE A 290 21.23 2.09 2.98
CA ILE A 290 21.54 0.89 2.18
C ILE A 290 21.28 1.14 0.69
N ILE A 291 20.17 1.78 0.31
CA ILE A 291 19.90 2.16 -1.10
C ILE A 291 21.06 3.01 -1.64
N GLU A 292 21.52 4.02 -0.90
CA GLU A 292 22.66 4.86 -1.30
C GLU A 292 23.93 4.02 -1.47
N ARG A 293 24.25 3.17 -0.48
CA ARG A 293 25.43 2.30 -0.50
C ARG A 293 25.46 1.34 -1.70
N LEU A 294 24.29 0.86 -2.12
CA LEU A 294 24.14 -0.02 -3.30
C LEU A 294 24.13 0.74 -4.64
N GLY A 295 24.36 2.04 -4.62
CA GLY A 295 24.48 2.89 -5.80
C GLY A 295 23.19 3.55 -6.27
N GLY A 296 22.19 3.61 -5.38
CA GLY A 296 20.96 4.39 -5.57
C GLY A 296 19.83 3.64 -6.28
N ILE A 297 18.70 4.32 -6.35
CA ILE A 297 17.42 3.78 -6.86
C ILE A 297 17.54 3.21 -8.27
N ALA A 298 18.26 3.90 -9.18
CA ALA A 298 18.36 3.47 -10.57
C ALA A 298 19.02 2.09 -10.70
N LYS A 299 20.14 1.86 -10.01
CA LYS A 299 20.86 0.58 -10.04
C LYS A 299 20.03 -0.55 -9.41
N LEU A 300 19.32 -0.27 -8.32
CA LEU A 300 18.43 -1.26 -7.72
C LEU A 300 17.30 -1.66 -8.68
N ASN A 301 16.67 -0.70 -9.34
CA ASN A 301 15.63 -0.97 -10.34
C ASN A 301 16.17 -1.76 -11.56
N GLU A 302 17.40 -1.53 -11.99
CA GLU A 302 18.05 -2.36 -13.03
C GLU A 302 18.21 -3.81 -12.55
N ARG A 303 18.63 -3.99 -11.30
CA ARG A 303 18.80 -5.30 -10.68
C ARG A 303 17.46 -6.04 -10.55
N PHE A 304 16.41 -5.37 -10.08
CA PHE A 304 15.06 -5.96 -9.99
C PHE A 304 14.55 -6.42 -11.36
N ARG A 305 14.75 -5.62 -12.41
CA ARG A 305 14.41 -6.02 -13.77
C ARG A 305 15.23 -7.23 -14.24
N SER A 306 16.52 -7.30 -13.91
CA SER A 306 17.37 -8.45 -14.28
C SER A 306 16.92 -9.75 -13.62
N TRP A 307 16.23 -9.67 -12.47
CA TRP A 307 15.60 -10.83 -11.83
C TRP A 307 14.21 -11.14 -12.43
N GLY A 308 13.76 -10.36 -13.41
CA GLY A 308 12.46 -10.52 -14.05
C GLY A 308 11.30 -10.07 -13.16
N LEU A 309 11.52 -9.17 -12.19
CA LEU A 309 10.46 -8.51 -11.43
C LEU A 309 9.92 -7.36 -12.29
N THR A 310 8.69 -7.51 -12.77
CA THR A 310 8.09 -6.56 -13.73
C THR A 310 7.35 -5.41 -13.04
N ASP A 311 6.81 -5.67 -11.87
CA ASP A 311 5.95 -4.77 -11.12
C ASP A 311 6.66 -4.11 -9.94
N THR A 312 7.83 -4.68 -9.53
CA THR A 312 8.61 -4.21 -8.40
C THR A 312 9.54 -3.08 -8.81
N ARG A 313 9.31 -1.90 -8.23
CA ARG A 313 10.07 -0.70 -8.57
C ARG A 313 10.14 0.30 -7.43
N ILE A 314 11.32 0.82 -7.16
CA ILE A 314 11.55 1.98 -6.30
C ILE A 314 11.42 3.25 -7.15
N ARG A 315 10.58 4.19 -6.73
CA ARG A 315 10.42 5.52 -7.34
C ARG A 315 10.81 6.65 -6.40
N ASN A 316 10.65 6.41 -5.10
CA ASN A 316 10.99 7.36 -4.05
C ASN A 316 11.82 6.70 -2.95
N TRP A 317 12.60 7.50 -2.25
CA TRP A 317 13.23 7.14 -0.99
C TRP A 317 12.17 6.75 0.05
N LEU A 318 12.54 5.93 1.07
CA LEU A 318 11.70 5.67 2.24
C LEU A 318 11.71 6.96 3.12
N GLY A 319 10.58 7.42 3.83
CA GLY A 319 9.21 6.80 3.87
C GLY A 319 8.27 7.27 2.75
N ASP A 320 8.02 6.34 1.90
CA ASP A 320 7.12 6.54 0.77
C ASP A 320 5.66 6.32 1.21
N PHE A 321 5.12 7.24 2.00
CA PHE A 321 3.73 7.15 2.49
C PHE A 321 2.69 7.35 1.39
N GLN A 322 3.10 7.88 0.23
CA GLN A 322 2.23 8.02 -0.94
C GLN A 322 2.08 6.70 -1.72
N GLY A 323 2.92 5.70 -1.40
CA GLY A 323 2.86 4.39 -2.03
C GLY A 323 3.28 4.39 -3.51
N THR A 324 4.28 5.19 -3.86
CA THR A 324 4.80 5.28 -5.23
C THR A 324 5.73 4.12 -5.58
N ASN A 325 6.39 3.53 -4.59
CA ASN A 325 7.14 2.28 -4.72
C ASN A 325 6.14 1.14 -4.90
N THR A 326 6.33 0.32 -5.92
CA THR A 326 5.34 -0.70 -6.31
C THR A 326 5.91 -2.10 -6.28
N THR A 327 4.99 -3.07 -6.19
CA THR A 327 5.23 -4.50 -6.36
C THR A 327 3.94 -5.24 -6.70
N SER A 328 4.04 -6.57 -6.89
CA SER A 328 2.90 -7.49 -6.96
C SER A 328 3.19 -8.74 -6.11
N SER A 329 2.14 -9.49 -5.77
CA SER A 329 2.30 -10.76 -5.03
C SER A 329 3.10 -11.78 -5.82
N VAL A 330 2.93 -11.81 -7.14
CA VAL A 330 3.69 -12.69 -8.03
C VAL A 330 5.17 -12.33 -8.01
N ASP A 331 5.53 -11.05 -8.12
CA ASP A 331 6.93 -10.63 -8.07
C ASP A 331 7.61 -10.99 -6.74
N MET A 332 6.91 -10.80 -5.62
CA MET A 332 7.47 -11.15 -4.29
C MET A 332 7.66 -12.65 -4.15
N VAL A 333 6.70 -13.48 -4.56
CA VAL A 333 6.85 -14.94 -4.51
C VAL A 333 7.93 -15.41 -5.47
N LYS A 334 8.04 -14.82 -6.67
CA LYS A 334 9.13 -15.10 -7.60
C LYS A 334 10.51 -14.80 -6.98
N LEU A 335 10.65 -13.67 -6.33
CA LEU A 335 11.87 -13.29 -5.62
C LEU A 335 12.23 -14.28 -4.51
N LEU A 336 11.25 -14.65 -3.68
CA LEU A 336 11.42 -15.62 -2.60
C LEU A 336 11.75 -17.03 -3.13
N ALA A 337 11.18 -17.44 -4.26
CA ALA A 337 11.49 -18.71 -4.89
C ALA A 337 12.93 -18.74 -5.41
N MET A 338 13.42 -17.64 -6.00
CA MET A 338 14.81 -17.53 -6.44
C MET A 338 15.77 -17.52 -5.24
N LEU A 339 15.42 -16.84 -4.14
CA LEU A 339 16.19 -16.85 -2.90
C LEU A 339 16.29 -18.28 -2.32
N SER A 340 15.17 -19.00 -2.24
CA SER A 340 15.09 -20.36 -1.69
C SER A 340 15.90 -21.40 -2.48
N ARG A 341 16.31 -21.08 -3.72
CA ARG A 341 16.98 -22.00 -4.64
C ARG A 341 18.40 -21.58 -5.00
N ASP A 342 19.03 -20.74 -4.20
CA ASP A 342 20.40 -20.26 -4.39
C ASP A 342 20.66 -19.61 -5.76
N LYS A 343 19.63 -19.02 -6.38
CA LYS A 343 19.77 -18.39 -7.70
C LYS A 343 20.24 -16.94 -7.64
N LEU A 344 20.15 -16.30 -6.48
CA LEU A 344 20.44 -14.87 -6.33
C LEU A 344 21.66 -14.59 -5.47
N VAL A 345 21.91 -15.39 -4.44
CA VAL A 345 22.96 -15.19 -3.44
C VAL A 345 23.57 -16.54 -3.06
N SER A 346 24.74 -16.53 -2.41
CA SER A 346 25.35 -17.73 -1.84
C SER A 346 24.49 -18.33 -0.73
N GLU A 347 24.73 -19.60 -0.39
CA GLU A 347 24.05 -20.27 0.73
C GLU A 347 24.24 -19.51 2.05
N SER A 348 25.46 -19.05 2.35
CA SER A 348 25.76 -18.27 3.55
C SER A 348 24.95 -16.96 3.60
N SER A 349 24.90 -16.22 2.50
CA SER A 349 24.14 -14.97 2.38
C SER A 349 22.64 -15.20 2.45
N ARG A 350 22.14 -16.31 1.87
CA ARG A 350 20.75 -16.72 1.99
C ARG A 350 20.35 -16.95 3.46
N GLU A 351 21.14 -17.75 4.19
CA GLU A 351 20.81 -18.04 5.59
C GLU A 351 20.85 -16.77 6.47
N GLN A 352 21.80 -15.86 6.25
CA GLN A 352 21.83 -14.57 6.95
C GLN A 352 20.60 -13.72 6.61
N ALA A 353 20.17 -13.67 5.34
CA ALA A 353 18.98 -12.96 4.94
C ALA A 353 17.71 -13.55 5.57
N LEU A 354 17.59 -14.88 5.59
CA LEU A 354 16.46 -15.58 6.21
C LEU A 354 16.42 -15.36 7.73
N GLU A 355 17.59 -15.34 8.39
CA GLU A 355 17.67 -15.09 9.82
C GLU A 355 17.14 -13.69 10.17
N LEU A 356 17.55 -12.66 9.44
CA LEU A 356 17.00 -11.31 9.61
C LEU A 356 15.48 -11.27 9.39
N LEU A 357 14.97 -11.96 8.39
CA LEU A 357 13.54 -12.02 8.10
C LEU A 357 12.75 -12.79 9.17
N ARG A 358 13.34 -13.77 9.85
CA ARG A 358 12.72 -14.48 11.00
C ARG A 358 12.59 -13.58 12.24
N HIS A 359 13.43 -12.55 12.35
CA HIS A 359 13.46 -11.62 13.48
C HIS A 359 12.65 -10.34 13.28
N THR A 360 11.84 -10.25 12.24
CA THR A 360 10.91 -9.11 12.07
C THR A 360 9.97 -9.00 13.28
N THR A 361 9.77 -7.77 13.75
CA THR A 361 8.97 -7.51 14.97
C THR A 361 7.46 -7.53 14.74
N THR A 362 7.01 -7.31 13.51
CA THR A 362 5.58 -7.28 13.15
C THR A 362 5.09 -8.68 12.82
N ARG A 363 4.30 -9.28 13.71
CA ARG A 363 3.79 -10.67 13.60
C ARG A 363 2.28 -10.77 13.43
N THR A 364 1.62 -9.68 13.03
CA THR A 364 0.14 -9.55 13.07
C THR A 364 -0.57 -9.98 11.79
N LEU A 365 0.17 -10.30 10.72
CA LEU A 365 -0.36 -10.64 9.40
C LEU A 365 -0.23 -12.16 9.12
N LEU A 366 0.53 -12.57 8.10
CA LEU A 366 0.73 -13.99 7.77
C LEU A 366 1.10 -14.84 8.99
N PRO A 367 2.07 -14.43 9.86
CA PRO A 367 2.45 -15.22 11.01
C PRO A 367 1.29 -15.59 11.95
N SER A 368 0.34 -14.67 12.15
CA SER A 368 -0.81 -14.91 13.04
C SER A 368 -1.82 -15.94 12.51
N GLY A 369 -1.73 -16.32 11.26
CA GLY A 369 -2.57 -17.34 10.62
C GLY A 369 -1.98 -18.74 10.67
N LEU A 370 -0.69 -18.90 10.96
CA LEU A 370 0.01 -20.17 10.92
C LEU A 370 -0.33 -21.08 12.08
N GLY A 371 -0.13 -22.38 11.90
CA GLY A 371 -0.27 -23.39 12.94
C GLY A 371 0.95 -23.49 13.86
N PRO A 372 0.83 -24.24 14.97
CA PRO A 372 1.93 -24.43 15.92
C PRO A 372 3.18 -25.04 15.26
N GLY A 373 4.36 -24.54 15.63
CA GLY A 373 5.64 -25.05 15.14
C GLY A 373 6.03 -24.59 13.73
N ALA A 374 5.19 -23.83 13.03
CA ALA A 374 5.58 -23.19 11.76
C ALA A 374 6.56 -22.06 12.01
N VAL A 375 7.57 -21.96 11.15
CA VAL A 375 8.55 -20.88 11.12
C VAL A 375 8.34 -20.05 9.86
N ILE A 376 8.37 -18.73 9.99
CA ILE A 376 8.25 -17.82 8.85
C ILE A 376 9.39 -16.81 8.84
N ALA A 377 9.98 -16.64 7.67
CA ALA A 377 10.89 -15.55 7.33
C ALA A 377 10.13 -14.58 6.42
N ASP A 378 9.67 -13.43 6.96
CA ASP A 378 8.76 -12.53 6.27
C ASP A 378 9.15 -11.06 6.37
N LYS A 379 8.59 -10.25 5.46
CA LYS A 379 8.66 -8.80 5.53
C LYS A 379 7.29 -8.18 5.30
N THR A 380 6.83 -7.48 6.33
CA THR A 380 5.57 -6.73 6.29
C THR A 380 5.77 -5.31 5.75
N GLY A 381 4.68 -4.71 5.27
CA GLY A 381 4.58 -3.30 4.92
C GLY A 381 3.21 -2.74 5.24
N ASP A 382 3.18 -1.50 5.75
CA ASP A 382 1.96 -0.78 6.06
C ASP A 382 2.18 0.72 5.82
N ILE A 383 1.32 1.35 5.02
CA ILE A 383 1.29 2.80 4.77
C ILE A 383 -0.12 3.37 4.97
N GLY A 384 -0.90 2.77 5.85
CA GLY A 384 -2.25 3.18 6.18
C GLY A 384 -3.32 2.62 5.24
N PHE A 385 -3.28 2.91 3.96
CA PHE A 385 -4.27 2.47 2.96
C PHE A 385 -3.89 1.16 2.23
N VAL A 386 -2.66 0.66 2.41
CA VAL A 386 -2.21 -0.65 1.92
C VAL A 386 -1.44 -1.36 3.01
N VAL A 387 -1.74 -2.64 3.19
CA VAL A 387 -0.96 -3.58 3.99
C VAL A 387 -0.45 -4.68 3.08
N GLY A 388 0.79 -5.08 3.26
CA GLY A 388 1.39 -6.21 2.54
C GLY A 388 2.20 -7.08 3.47
N ASP A 389 2.33 -8.35 3.10
CA ASP A 389 3.22 -9.31 3.75
C ASP A 389 3.72 -10.33 2.72
N ALA A 390 5.01 -10.64 2.77
CA ALA A 390 5.62 -11.63 1.88
C ALA A 390 6.69 -12.43 2.63
N GLY A 391 6.64 -13.76 2.52
CA GLY A 391 7.53 -14.61 3.29
C GLY A 391 7.62 -16.06 2.81
N ILE A 392 8.60 -16.76 3.40
CA ILE A 392 8.86 -18.19 3.26
C ILE A 392 8.38 -18.86 4.55
N ILE A 393 7.53 -19.85 4.42
CA ILE A 393 6.96 -20.58 5.55
C ILE A 393 7.48 -22.01 5.54
N ASP A 394 8.13 -22.41 6.62
CA ASP A 394 8.53 -23.77 6.93
C ASP A 394 7.50 -24.40 7.88
N MET A 395 6.90 -25.52 7.45
CA MET A 395 5.88 -26.25 8.21
C MET A 395 6.48 -27.42 8.99
N PRO A 396 5.91 -27.81 10.15
CA PRO A 396 6.39 -28.95 10.93
C PRO A 396 6.36 -30.29 10.19
N ASN A 397 5.49 -30.43 9.18
CA ASN A 397 5.40 -31.61 8.33
C ASN A 397 6.51 -31.69 7.23
N GLY A 398 7.47 -30.76 7.27
CA GLY A 398 8.59 -30.66 6.33
C GLY A 398 8.29 -29.88 5.06
N LYS A 399 7.05 -29.51 4.80
CA LYS A 399 6.70 -28.69 3.63
C LYS A 399 7.21 -27.25 3.77
N ARG A 400 7.59 -26.68 2.63
CA ARG A 400 7.93 -25.25 2.50
C ARG A 400 7.07 -24.62 1.43
N TYR A 401 6.44 -23.49 1.77
CA TYR A 401 5.70 -22.70 0.79
C TYR A 401 6.01 -21.22 0.90
N LEU A 402 5.74 -20.51 -0.20
CA LEU A 402 5.91 -19.07 -0.33
C LEU A 402 4.55 -18.40 -0.30
N ALA A 403 4.49 -17.23 0.30
CA ALA A 403 3.27 -16.44 0.40
C ALA A 403 3.57 -14.96 0.14
N ALA A 404 2.71 -14.31 -0.62
CA ALA A 404 2.63 -12.86 -0.67
C ALA A 404 1.17 -12.43 -0.77
N ILE A 405 0.80 -11.45 0.04
CA ILE A 405 -0.54 -10.86 0.07
C ILE A 405 -0.43 -9.36 0.22
N PHE A 406 -1.14 -8.62 -0.63
CA PHE A 406 -1.29 -7.17 -0.56
C PHE A 406 -2.76 -6.82 -0.52
N VAL A 407 -3.14 -5.90 0.37
CA VAL A 407 -4.53 -5.54 0.60
C VAL A 407 -4.67 -4.03 0.69
N LYS A 408 -5.44 -3.43 -0.21
CA LYS A 408 -5.94 -2.06 -0.04
C LYS A 408 -7.08 -2.07 0.96
N ARG A 409 -7.10 -1.09 1.85
CA ARG A 409 -8.08 -0.95 2.94
C ARG A 409 -8.48 0.51 3.13
N PRO A 410 -9.62 0.80 3.78
CA PRO A 410 -9.85 2.10 4.41
C PRO A 410 -8.69 2.45 5.33
N TYR A 411 -8.34 3.73 5.41
CA TYR A 411 -7.10 4.15 6.08
C TYR A 411 -7.03 3.64 7.53
N ASN A 412 -5.98 2.90 7.84
CA ASN A 412 -5.71 2.26 9.14
C ASN A 412 -6.80 1.29 9.64
N ASP A 413 -7.73 0.85 8.79
CA ASP A 413 -8.74 -0.12 9.22
C ASP A 413 -8.09 -1.43 9.72
N PRO A 414 -8.26 -1.78 11.00
CA PRO A 414 -7.65 -2.97 11.59
C PRO A 414 -8.21 -4.29 11.07
N ILE A 415 -9.38 -4.25 10.41
CA ILE A 415 -10.06 -5.46 9.89
C ILE A 415 -9.19 -6.24 8.90
N VAL A 416 -8.26 -5.55 8.22
CA VAL A 416 -7.31 -6.17 7.29
C VAL A 416 -6.46 -7.25 7.96
N ARG A 417 -6.11 -7.09 9.25
CA ARG A 417 -5.31 -8.07 10.00
C ARG A 417 -6.07 -9.38 10.15
N GLU A 418 -7.36 -9.29 10.44
CA GLU A 418 -8.22 -10.47 10.57
C GLU A 418 -8.39 -11.17 9.21
N PHE A 419 -8.59 -10.39 8.14
CA PHE A 419 -8.66 -10.90 6.77
C PHE A 419 -7.38 -11.66 6.40
N VAL A 420 -6.21 -11.05 6.54
CA VAL A 420 -4.91 -11.69 6.19
C VAL A 420 -4.67 -12.94 7.03
N ARG A 421 -4.95 -12.89 8.34
CA ARG A 421 -4.85 -14.05 9.25
C ARG A 421 -5.73 -15.19 8.77
N ARG A 422 -6.97 -14.89 8.39
CA ARG A 422 -7.91 -15.90 7.89
C ARG A 422 -7.43 -16.55 6.60
N ILE A 423 -6.97 -15.75 5.64
CA ILE A 423 -6.39 -16.27 4.38
C ILE A 423 -5.19 -17.16 4.67
N SER A 424 -4.24 -16.67 5.48
CA SER A 424 -3.07 -17.45 5.89
C SER A 424 -3.45 -18.79 6.52
N ARG A 425 -4.46 -18.79 7.41
CA ARG A 425 -4.96 -20.01 8.07
C ARG A 425 -5.58 -21.01 7.10
N ILE A 426 -6.37 -20.54 6.12
CA ILE A 426 -6.98 -21.40 5.12
C ILE A 426 -5.90 -22.11 4.30
N VAL A 427 -4.91 -21.38 3.82
CA VAL A 427 -3.82 -21.96 3.01
C VAL A 427 -2.96 -22.91 3.84
N TYR A 428 -2.59 -22.49 5.06
CA TYR A 428 -1.80 -23.33 5.98
C TYR A 428 -2.49 -24.69 6.22
N ASN A 429 -3.76 -24.68 6.64
CA ASN A 429 -4.52 -25.91 6.91
C ASN A 429 -4.64 -26.83 5.69
N TYR A 430 -4.80 -26.25 4.50
CA TYR A 430 -4.84 -27.02 3.26
C TYR A 430 -3.52 -27.75 3.02
N LEU A 431 -2.40 -27.07 3.18
CA LEU A 431 -1.07 -27.64 2.97
C LEU A 431 -0.67 -28.61 4.09
N GLU A 432 -1.20 -28.42 5.30
CA GLU A 432 -0.95 -29.32 6.43
C GLU A 432 -1.59 -30.70 6.22
N ILE A 433 -2.82 -30.76 5.70
CA ILE A 433 -3.57 -32.00 5.46
C ILE A 433 -2.98 -32.81 4.29
N GLY A 434 -2.31 -32.16 3.34
CA GLY A 434 -1.62 -32.86 2.26
C GLY A 434 -2.56 -33.51 1.24
N VAL A 435 -3.62 -32.80 0.82
CA VAL A 435 -4.55 -33.26 -0.23
C VAL A 435 -3.99 -32.99 -1.62
#